data_0cb994358fb77db54fa1a78a7fb6b094
#
_entry.id   0cb994358fb77db54fa1a78a7fb6b094
#
_cell.length_a   1.000
_cell.length_b   1.000
_cell.length_c   1.000
_cell.angle_alpha   90.00
_cell.angle_beta   90.00
_cell.angle_gamma   90.00
#
_symmetry.space_group_name_H-M   'P 1'
#
loop_
_entity.id
_entity.type
_entity.pdbx_description
1 polymer ?
#
loop_
_entity_poly.entity_id
_entity_poly.type
_entity_poly.pdbx_seq_one_letter_code
_entity_poly.pdbx_strand_id
1 'polypeptide(L)'
;MVGLSVFLLIGIIAILAVFFYFVPFLLWISARVSGVRISLIQLFLMRIRKVPPQVIVRAMIEAHKAGLKTITRDELEAHYLAGGHVERVVHALVSASKANIDLGFQMATAIDLAGRDVFEAVQMSVNPKVIDTPPVTAVAKDGIQLIAKARVTVRANIRQLVGGAGEDTILARVGEGIVSSIGSSESHKQVLENPDSISKLVLKKGLDSGTAFEILSIDIADIDIGKNIGATLQMDQAQADKNIAQAKAEERRAMAIALEQEMKAKAQEARAKVIEAEAEVPRAMAEAFRSGNLSLIHI
;
A
#
# COMPACT_ATOMS: atom_id res chain seq x y z
N MET A 1 9.12 -26.29 76.80
CA MET A 1 9.21 -24.86 76.52
C MET A 1 10.10 -24.52 75.30
N VAL A 2 11.21 -25.24 75.08
CA VAL A 2 12.16 -24.95 73.90
C VAL A 2 11.50 -25.20 72.53
N GLY A 3 10.64 -26.18 72.39
CA GLY A 3 9.96 -26.48 71.13
C GLY A 3 8.98 -25.37 70.65
N LEU A 4 8.25 -24.77 71.60
CA LEU A 4 7.27 -23.72 71.31
C LEU A 4 7.98 -22.40 70.83
N SER A 5 9.14 -22.11 71.47
CA SER A 5 9.95 -20.94 71.07
C SER A 5 10.59 -21.07 69.65
N VAL A 6 10.98 -22.30 69.30
CA VAL A 6 11.53 -22.58 67.94
C VAL A 6 10.44 -22.47 66.89
N PHE A 7 9.22 -22.99 67.13
CA PHE A 7 8.09 -22.84 66.24
C PHE A 7 7.66 -21.36 66.04
N LEU A 8 7.65 -20.58 67.13
CA LEU A 8 7.38 -19.15 67.07
C LEU A 8 8.46 -18.39 66.25
N LEU A 9 9.73 -18.75 66.43
CA LEU A 9 10.84 -18.13 65.67
C LEU A 9 10.74 -18.45 64.18
N ILE A 10 10.46 -19.70 63.80
CA ILE A 10 10.25 -20.10 62.40
C ILE A 10 9.04 -19.36 61.81
N GLY A 11 7.94 -19.22 62.55
CA GLY A 11 6.76 -18.46 62.13
C GLY A 11 7.07 -17.00 61.87
N ILE A 12 7.84 -16.36 62.75
CA ILE A 12 8.26 -14.95 62.54
C ILE A 12 9.18 -14.81 61.31
N ILE A 13 10.14 -15.73 61.12
CA ILE A 13 11.02 -15.73 59.95
C ILE A 13 10.21 -15.92 58.66
N ALA A 14 9.23 -16.83 58.67
CA ALA A 14 8.37 -17.05 57.52
C ALA A 14 7.52 -15.80 57.18
N ILE A 15 6.95 -15.16 58.21
CA ILE A 15 6.19 -13.90 58.04
C ILE A 15 7.09 -12.79 57.49
N LEU A 16 8.30 -12.65 58.05
CA LEU A 16 9.30 -11.69 57.54
C LEU A 16 9.71 -11.99 56.10
N ALA A 17 9.95 -13.24 55.75
CA ALA A 17 10.30 -13.64 54.39
C ALA A 17 9.15 -13.31 53.40
N VAL A 18 7.91 -13.58 53.76
CA VAL A 18 6.73 -13.21 52.97
C VAL A 18 6.60 -11.70 52.87
N PHE A 19 6.81 -10.98 53.99
CA PHE A 19 6.77 -9.52 53.98
C PHE A 19 7.84 -8.93 53.05
N PHE A 20 9.11 -9.36 53.13
CA PHE A 20 10.18 -8.91 52.23
C PHE A 20 10.00 -9.34 50.78
N TYR A 21 9.34 -10.47 50.53
CA TYR A 21 8.96 -10.88 49.17
C TYR A 21 7.91 -9.95 48.57
N PHE A 22 6.89 -9.55 49.35
CA PHE A 22 5.82 -8.67 48.86
C PHE A 22 6.22 -7.18 48.86
N VAL A 23 7.12 -6.72 49.75
CA VAL A 23 7.54 -5.33 49.88
C VAL A 23 8.98 -5.18 49.43
N PRO A 24 9.26 -4.67 48.23
CA PRO A 24 10.62 -4.47 47.72
C PRO A 24 11.28 -3.27 48.43
N PHE A 25 11.79 -3.51 49.65
CA PHE A 25 12.38 -2.46 50.50
C PHE A 25 13.57 -1.72 49.88
N LEU A 26 14.46 -2.45 49.17
CA LEU A 26 15.58 -1.85 48.44
C LEU A 26 15.12 -0.88 47.35
N LEU A 27 14.00 -1.21 46.68
CA LEU A 27 13.40 -0.33 45.67
C LEU A 27 12.84 0.95 46.29
N TRP A 28 12.25 0.84 47.47
CA TRP A 28 11.77 2.01 48.23
C TRP A 28 12.92 2.94 48.63
N ILE A 29 14.04 2.40 49.13
CA ILE A 29 15.23 3.20 49.47
C ILE A 29 15.74 3.92 48.21
N SER A 30 15.89 3.22 47.07
CA SER A 30 16.37 3.81 45.85
C SER A 30 15.45 4.94 45.32
N ALA A 31 14.12 4.76 45.45
CA ALA A 31 13.17 5.82 45.12
C ALA A 31 13.34 7.04 46.04
N ARG A 32 13.47 6.81 47.34
CA ARG A 32 13.60 7.86 48.35
C ARG A 32 14.87 8.68 48.15
N VAL A 33 16.01 8.00 47.92
CA VAL A 33 17.31 8.65 47.65
C VAL A 33 17.27 9.44 46.32
N SER A 34 16.50 8.98 45.34
CA SER A 34 16.32 9.66 44.06
C SER A 34 15.29 10.81 44.10
N GLY A 35 14.73 11.15 45.27
CA GLY A 35 13.78 12.24 45.45
C GLY A 35 12.33 11.89 45.14
N VAL A 36 12.04 10.65 44.80
CA VAL A 36 10.68 10.19 44.51
C VAL A 36 9.97 9.77 45.81
N ARG A 37 8.81 10.38 46.08
CA ARG A 37 8.04 10.11 47.29
C ARG A 37 7.03 8.99 47.06
N ILE A 38 7.37 7.76 47.41
CA ILE A 38 6.49 6.60 47.36
C ILE A 38 6.46 5.97 48.75
N SER A 39 5.26 5.54 49.20
CA SER A 39 5.06 4.80 50.46
C SER A 39 5.25 3.29 50.24
N LEU A 40 5.75 2.60 51.24
CA LEU A 40 5.82 1.11 51.24
C LEU A 40 4.45 0.45 51.01
N ILE A 41 3.39 1.04 51.58
CA ILE A 41 2.02 0.56 51.38
C ILE A 41 1.62 0.65 49.92
N GLN A 42 2.03 1.68 49.21
CA GLN A 42 1.74 1.85 47.76
C GLN A 42 2.46 0.78 46.92
N LEU A 43 3.71 0.46 47.23
CA LEU A 43 4.45 -0.61 46.58
C LEU A 43 3.81 -1.98 46.78
N PHE A 44 3.28 -2.25 47.99
CA PHE A 44 2.54 -3.45 48.32
C PHE A 44 1.22 -3.53 47.49
N LEU A 45 0.45 -2.42 47.45
CA LEU A 45 -0.81 -2.38 46.70
C LEU A 45 -0.60 -2.53 45.18
N MET A 46 0.49 -1.98 44.60
CA MET A 46 0.86 -2.23 43.19
C MET A 46 1.02 -3.72 42.91
N ARG A 47 1.69 -4.44 43.81
CA ARG A 47 1.92 -5.88 43.64
C ARG A 47 0.63 -6.69 43.69
N ILE A 48 -0.32 -6.32 44.58
CA ILE A 48 -1.65 -6.92 44.64
C ILE A 48 -2.40 -6.68 43.30
N ARG A 49 -2.29 -5.52 42.72
CA ARG A 49 -2.90 -5.16 41.41
C ARG A 49 -2.17 -5.80 40.21
N LYS A 50 -1.16 -6.64 40.45
CA LYS A 50 -0.31 -7.25 39.40
C LYS A 50 0.50 -6.23 38.57
N VAL A 51 0.71 -5.04 39.08
CA VAL A 51 1.60 -4.04 38.50
C VAL A 51 3.01 -4.26 39.08
N PRO A 52 4.06 -4.46 38.24
CA PRO A 52 5.41 -4.64 38.73
C PRO A 52 5.96 -3.33 39.31
N PRO A 53 6.24 -3.24 40.63
CA PRO A 53 6.69 -1.98 41.22
C PRO A 53 8.02 -1.50 40.67
N GLN A 54 8.85 -2.43 40.19
CA GLN A 54 10.16 -2.10 39.61
C GLN A 54 10.05 -1.22 38.37
N VAL A 55 9.12 -1.52 37.45
CA VAL A 55 8.88 -0.77 36.21
C VAL A 55 8.41 0.64 36.54
N ILE A 56 7.42 0.76 37.40
CA ILE A 56 6.83 2.05 37.77
C ILE A 56 7.84 2.93 38.50
N VAL A 57 8.55 2.38 39.49
CA VAL A 57 9.53 3.16 40.30
C VAL A 57 10.71 3.59 39.46
N ARG A 58 11.24 2.74 38.57
CA ARG A 58 12.33 3.12 37.65
C ARG A 58 11.88 4.24 36.73
N ALA A 59 10.73 4.12 36.12
CA ALA A 59 10.15 5.16 35.27
C ALA A 59 9.96 6.49 36.02
N MET A 60 9.46 6.46 37.27
CA MET A 60 9.35 7.65 38.10
C MET A 60 10.71 8.27 38.46
N ILE A 61 11.71 7.46 38.76
CA ILE A 61 13.07 7.95 39.04
C ILE A 61 13.67 8.62 37.79
N GLU A 62 13.50 8.02 36.63
CA GLU A 62 13.97 8.56 35.36
C GLU A 62 13.28 9.91 35.05
N ALA A 63 11.94 9.95 35.11
CA ALA A 63 11.18 11.16 34.94
C ALA A 63 11.58 12.27 35.91
N HIS A 64 11.73 11.94 37.20
CA HIS A 64 12.11 12.91 38.23
C HIS A 64 13.51 13.50 38.01
N LYS A 65 14.50 12.65 37.65
CA LYS A 65 15.88 13.08 37.32
C LYS A 65 15.93 13.95 36.06
N ALA A 66 15.02 13.72 35.11
CA ALA A 66 14.88 14.55 33.91
C ALA A 66 14.13 15.87 34.15
N GLY A 67 13.59 16.09 35.36
CA GLY A 67 12.83 17.29 35.69
C GLY A 67 11.32 17.20 35.35
N LEU A 68 10.83 16.07 34.86
CA LEU A 68 9.43 15.84 34.55
C LEU A 68 8.65 15.50 35.84
N LYS A 69 8.29 16.53 36.61
CA LYS A 69 7.59 16.38 37.90
C LYS A 69 6.08 16.21 37.78
N THR A 70 5.54 16.38 36.60
CA THR A 70 4.09 16.32 36.32
C THR A 70 3.56 14.89 36.20
N ILE A 71 4.44 13.91 35.97
CA ILE A 71 4.06 12.50 35.78
C ILE A 71 3.77 11.87 37.14
N THR A 72 2.57 11.42 37.34
CA THR A 72 2.13 10.79 38.57
C THR A 72 2.25 9.26 38.51
N ARG A 73 2.39 8.65 39.69
CA ARG A 73 2.40 7.19 39.81
C ARG A 73 1.13 6.57 39.24
N ASP A 74 -0.04 7.15 39.56
CA ASP A 74 -1.35 6.60 39.20
C ASP A 74 -1.55 6.60 37.68
N GLU A 75 -1.02 7.58 36.97
CA GLU A 75 -1.01 7.63 35.50
C GLU A 75 -0.13 6.53 34.90
N LEU A 76 1.05 6.27 35.48
CA LEU A 76 1.93 5.18 35.03
C LEU A 76 1.31 3.80 35.29
N GLU A 77 0.66 3.60 36.46
CA GLU A 77 -0.06 2.36 36.77
C GLU A 77 -1.23 2.14 35.80
N ALA A 78 -2.01 3.18 35.50
CA ALA A 78 -3.12 3.12 34.58
C ALA A 78 -2.66 2.77 33.16
N HIS A 79 -1.56 3.37 32.71
CA HIS A 79 -0.98 3.07 31.41
C HIS A 79 -0.47 1.64 31.32
N TYR A 80 0.21 1.13 32.36
CA TYR A 80 0.64 -0.26 32.44
C TYR A 80 -0.53 -1.24 32.38
N LEU A 81 -1.60 -0.97 33.15
CA LEU A 81 -2.81 -1.79 33.17
C LEU A 81 -3.59 -1.78 31.85
N ALA A 82 -3.47 -0.69 31.08
CA ALA A 82 -4.00 -0.60 29.72
C ALA A 82 -3.19 -1.39 28.69
N GLY A 83 -2.07 -2.04 29.11
CA GLY A 83 -1.21 -2.79 28.22
C GLY A 83 -0.09 -1.96 27.55
N GLY A 84 0.13 -0.73 27.99
CA GLY A 84 1.16 0.15 27.47
C GLY A 84 2.57 -0.13 28.00
N HIS A 85 3.57 0.41 27.29
CA HIS A 85 5.00 0.23 27.59
C HIS A 85 5.55 1.41 28.39
N VAL A 86 5.34 1.41 29.72
CA VAL A 86 5.69 2.52 30.63
C VAL A 86 7.13 3.01 30.48
N GLU A 87 8.12 2.10 30.44
CA GLU A 87 9.53 2.47 30.33
C GLU A 87 9.84 3.19 29.02
N ARG A 88 9.28 2.72 27.89
CA ARG A 88 9.46 3.38 26.57
C ARG A 88 8.84 4.77 26.53
N VAL A 89 7.64 4.90 27.05
CA VAL A 89 6.92 6.18 27.12
C VAL A 89 7.68 7.20 27.94
N VAL A 90 8.16 6.81 29.13
CA VAL A 90 8.92 7.73 29.98
C VAL A 90 10.26 8.11 29.35
N HIS A 91 10.97 7.14 28.76
CA HIS A 91 12.21 7.38 28.03
C HIS A 91 12.01 8.34 26.84
N ALA A 92 10.92 8.17 26.10
CA ALA A 92 10.53 9.08 25.03
C ALA A 92 10.23 10.49 25.53
N LEU A 93 9.51 10.63 26.65
CA LEU A 93 9.20 11.92 27.27
C LEU A 93 10.47 12.65 27.75
N VAL A 94 11.42 11.90 28.34
CA VAL A 94 12.72 12.44 28.75
C VAL A 94 13.49 12.95 27.53
N SER A 95 13.50 12.18 26.45
CA SER A 95 14.18 12.55 25.20
C SER A 95 13.53 13.77 24.54
N ALA A 96 12.19 13.81 24.51
CA ALA A 96 11.41 14.95 24.00
C ALA A 96 11.69 16.23 24.80
N SER A 97 11.69 16.13 26.15
CA SER A 97 12.01 17.25 27.02
C SER A 97 13.40 17.81 26.78
N LYS A 98 14.41 16.95 26.60
CA LYS A 98 15.79 17.37 26.29
C LYS A 98 15.92 17.99 24.91
N ALA A 99 15.10 17.57 23.96
CA ALA A 99 15.06 18.12 22.60
C ALA A 99 14.16 19.37 22.49
N ASN A 100 13.56 19.86 23.59
CA ASN A 100 12.59 20.95 23.61
C ASN A 100 11.35 20.69 22.74
N ILE A 101 10.94 19.42 22.64
CA ILE A 101 9.73 19.00 21.93
C ILE A 101 8.57 18.99 22.94
N ASP A 102 7.49 19.65 22.59
CA ASP A 102 6.26 19.70 23.40
C ASP A 102 5.49 18.37 23.25
N LEU A 103 5.83 17.39 24.09
CA LEU A 103 5.16 16.11 24.18
C LEU A 103 4.62 15.90 25.60
N GLY A 104 3.31 16.00 25.75
CA GLY A 104 2.63 15.71 27.01
C GLY A 104 2.48 14.21 27.27
N PHE A 105 2.38 13.82 28.56
CA PHE A 105 2.22 12.42 28.96
C PHE A 105 0.99 11.76 28.30
N GLN A 106 -0.16 12.46 28.26
CA GLN A 106 -1.38 11.93 27.63
C GLN A 106 -1.20 11.61 26.13
N MET A 107 -0.49 12.47 25.41
CA MET A 107 -0.21 12.25 24.00
C MET A 107 0.74 11.07 23.81
N ALA A 108 1.79 10.98 24.62
CA ALA A 108 2.76 9.88 24.57
C ALA A 108 2.10 8.52 24.84
N THR A 109 1.22 8.44 25.86
CA THR A 109 0.46 7.22 26.19
C THR A 109 -0.54 6.86 25.10
N ALA A 110 -1.19 7.86 24.47
CA ALA A 110 -2.11 7.62 23.34
C ALA A 110 -1.38 7.05 22.12
N ILE A 111 -0.17 7.54 21.81
CA ILE A 111 0.67 7.04 20.72
C ILE A 111 1.09 5.57 20.97
N ASP A 112 1.54 5.26 22.21
CA ASP A 112 1.96 3.91 22.59
C ASP A 112 0.79 2.91 22.54
N LEU A 113 -0.38 3.28 23.07
CA LEU A 113 -1.59 2.47 23.03
C LEU A 113 -2.16 2.31 21.61
N ALA A 114 -1.87 3.23 20.69
CA ALA A 114 -2.17 3.09 19.28
C ALA A 114 -1.20 2.14 18.55
N GLY A 115 -0.23 1.52 19.27
CA GLY A 115 0.72 0.56 18.74
C GLY A 115 1.91 1.19 17.99
N ARG A 116 2.17 2.49 18.19
CA ARG A 116 3.32 3.19 17.61
C ARG A 116 4.42 3.39 18.63
N ASP A 117 5.68 3.32 18.18
CA ASP A 117 6.83 3.58 19.05
C ASP A 117 7.02 5.09 19.25
N VAL A 118 6.74 5.55 20.47
CA VAL A 118 6.84 6.96 20.87
C VAL A 118 8.30 7.43 20.81
N PHE A 119 9.24 6.56 21.19
CA PHE A 119 10.66 6.91 21.24
C PHE A 119 11.23 7.09 19.83
N GLU A 120 10.90 6.17 18.90
CA GLU A 120 11.27 6.29 17.51
C GLU A 120 10.69 7.57 16.88
N ALA A 121 9.43 7.89 17.19
CA ALA A 121 8.79 9.12 16.72
C ALA A 121 9.51 10.39 17.20
N VAL A 122 9.93 10.43 18.47
CA VAL A 122 10.72 11.55 19.00
C VAL A 122 12.09 11.62 18.31
N GLN A 123 12.76 10.49 18.11
CA GLN A 123 14.02 10.46 17.37
C GLN A 123 13.88 10.98 15.94
N MET A 124 12.85 10.52 15.21
CA MET A 124 12.57 10.99 13.83
C MET A 124 12.12 12.45 13.77
N SER A 125 11.61 13.00 14.87
CA SER A 125 11.30 14.43 14.95
C SER A 125 12.54 15.29 15.07
N VAL A 126 13.61 14.78 15.71
CA VAL A 126 14.92 15.45 15.85
C VAL A 126 15.84 15.18 14.68
N ASN A 127 15.92 13.91 14.27
CA ASN A 127 16.76 13.43 13.18
C ASN A 127 15.87 12.91 12.04
N PRO A 128 15.66 13.70 10.99
CA PRO A 128 14.89 13.26 9.84
C PRO A 128 15.41 11.96 9.26
N LYS A 129 14.48 11.09 8.82
CA LYS A 129 14.77 9.80 8.19
C LYS A 129 14.65 9.94 6.68
N VAL A 130 15.58 9.31 5.96
CA VAL A 130 15.49 9.19 4.51
C VAL A 130 14.85 7.86 4.15
N ILE A 131 13.84 7.90 3.30
CA ILE A 131 13.10 6.73 2.83
C ILE A 131 13.24 6.68 1.30
N ASP A 132 13.67 5.53 0.77
CA ASP A 132 13.77 5.31 -0.67
C ASP A 132 12.42 4.86 -1.24
N THR A 133 12.00 5.46 -2.36
CA THR A 133 10.82 4.98 -3.08
C THR A 133 11.15 3.73 -3.89
N PRO A 134 10.19 2.80 -4.05
CA PRO A 134 10.32 1.79 -5.09
C PRO A 134 10.44 2.45 -6.46
N PRO A 135 10.98 1.76 -7.49
CA PRO A 135 11.04 2.29 -8.85
C PRO A 135 9.65 2.65 -9.34
N VAL A 136 9.44 3.92 -9.66
CA VAL A 136 8.18 4.45 -10.16
C VAL A 136 8.26 4.57 -11.67
N THR A 137 7.38 3.86 -12.37
CA THR A 137 7.33 3.85 -13.83
C THR A 137 6.24 4.78 -14.33
N ALA A 138 6.58 5.69 -15.24
CA ALA A 138 5.65 6.61 -15.89
C ALA A 138 6.01 6.83 -17.36
N VAL A 139 5.05 7.28 -18.15
CA VAL A 139 5.23 7.56 -19.59
C VAL A 139 5.03 9.05 -19.84
N ALA A 140 5.99 9.70 -20.45
CA ALA A 140 5.88 11.08 -20.88
C ALA A 140 4.99 11.21 -22.15
N LYS A 141 4.56 12.42 -22.50
CA LYS A 141 3.66 12.64 -23.64
C LYS A 141 4.25 12.20 -24.99
N ASP A 142 5.56 12.14 -25.10
CA ASP A 142 6.27 11.64 -26.28
C ASP A 142 6.24 10.11 -26.42
N GLY A 143 5.57 9.41 -25.49
CA GLY A 143 5.40 7.96 -25.50
C GLY A 143 6.61 7.18 -24.97
N ILE A 144 7.61 7.85 -24.40
CA ILE A 144 8.78 7.20 -23.79
C ILE A 144 8.54 6.96 -22.32
N GLN A 145 8.78 5.72 -21.89
CA GLN A 145 8.71 5.28 -20.51
C GLN A 145 9.95 5.75 -19.75
N LEU A 146 9.74 6.31 -18.56
CA LEU A 146 10.78 6.65 -17.60
C LEU A 146 10.56 5.85 -16.32
N ILE A 147 11.66 5.44 -15.69
CA ILE A 147 11.69 4.74 -14.42
C ILE A 147 12.46 5.63 -13.45
N ALA A 148 11.73 6.24 -12.51
CA ALA A 148 12.32 7.16 -11.55
C ALA A 148 12.40 6.52 -10.15
N LYS A 149 13.49 6.79 -9.44
CA LYS A 149 13.66 6.49 -8.01
C LYS A 149 13.87 7.79 -7.28
N ALA A 150 13.17 7.96 -6.16
CA ALA A 150 13.31 9.15 -5.33
C ALA A 150 13.66 8.78 -3.89
N ARG A 151 14.36 9.69 -3.20
CA ARG A 151 14.61 9.69 -1.77
C ARG A 151 13.75 10.75 -1.13
N VAL A 152 12.98 10.35 -0.15
CA VAL A 152 12.09 11.24 0.58
C VAL A 152 12.64 11.42 1.99
N THR A 153 13.01 12.64 2.33
CA THR A 153 13.39 12.97 3.69
C THR A 153 12.16 13.38 4.48
N VAL A 154 11.85 12.62 5.51
CA VAL A 154 10.66 12.82 6.35
C VAL A 154 11.03 13.08 7.80
N ARG A 155 10.20 13.86 8.47
CA ARG A 155 10.26 14.13 9.90
C ARG A 155 8.93 13.73 10.53
N ALA A 156 8.97 13.08 11.71
CA ALA A 156 7.75 12.72 12.41
C ALA A 156 7.04 13.97 12.95
N ASN A 157 5.74 14.08 12.67
CA ASN A 157 4.86 15.09 13.26
C ASN A 157 4.13 14.48 14.46
N ILE A 158 4.65 14.74 15.65
CA ILE A 158 4.17 14.14 16.90
C ILE A 158 2.66 14.41 17.13
N ARG A 159 2.17 15.58 16.74
CA ARG A 159 0.76 15.94 16.91
C ARG A 159 -0.19 15.13 16.01
N GLN A 160 0.30 14.64 14.88
CA GLN A 160 -0.48 13.86 13.91
C GLN A 160 -0.17 12.36 13.96
N LEU A 161 0.64 11.91 14.92
CA LEU A 161 0.96 10.49 15.05
C LEU A 161 -0.27 9.63 15.36
N VAL A 162 -1.19 10.15 16.18
CA VAL A 162 -2.45 9.46 16.48
C VAL A 162 -3.42 9.74 15.32
N GLY A 163 -3.78 8.68 14.58
CA GLY A 163 -4.70 8.75 13.44
C GLY A 163 -4.09 9.17 12.10
N GLY A 164 -2.83 9.60 12.05
CA GLY A 164 -2.15 9.90 10.80
C GLY A 164 -1.72 8.64 10.03
N ALA A 165 -1.69 8.72 8.70
CA ALA A 165 -1.22 7.63 7.85
C ALA A 165 0.30 7.37 8.00
N GLY A 166 0.74 6.14 7.73
CA GLY A 166 2.14 5.70 7.85
C GLY A 166 3.03 6.07 6.66
N GLU A 167 4.28 5.58 6.72
CA GLU A 167 5.31 5.79 5.69
C GLU A 167 4.85 5.31 4.30
N ASP A 168 4.17 4.16 4.22
CA ASP A 168 3.67 3.59 2.96
C ASP A 168 2.73 4.54 2.21
N THR A 169 1.92 5.31 2.95
CA THR A 169 1.02 6.29 2.35
C THR A 169 1.78 7.46 1.73
N ILE A 170 2.87 7.90 2.36
CA ILE A 170 3.73 8.95 1.80
C ILE A 170 4.40 8.45 0.53
N LEU A 171 4.98 7.23 0.57
CA LEU A 171 5.61 6.63 -0.60
C LEU A 171 4.63 6.49 -1.77
N ALA A 172 3.40 6.05 -1.51
CA ALA A 172 2.35 5.95 -2.53
C ALA A 172 1.99 7.31 -3.12
N ARG A 173 1.80 8.34 -2.28
CA ARG A 173 1.47 9.70 -2.75
C ARG A 173 2.62 10.35 -3.52
N VAL A 174 3.86 10.17 -3.04
CA VAL A 174 5.05 10.66 -3.75
C VAL A 174 5.17 9.95 -5.10
N GLY A 175 4.97 8.62 -5.15
CA GLY A 175 4.94 7.87 -6.39
C GLY A 175 3.89 8.39 -7.37
N GLU A 176 2.66 8.63 -6.91
CA GLU A 176 1.59 9.26 -7.70
C GLU A 176 1.99 10.65 -8.20
N GLY A 177 2.61 11.45 -7.33
CA GLY A 177 3.12 12.77 -7.68
C GLY A 177 4.17 12.72 -8.80
N ILE A 178 5.09 11.76 -8.73
CA ILE A 178 6.12 11.52 -9.76
C ILE A 178 5.46 11.09 -11.09
N VAL A 179 4.55 10.12 -11.06
CA VAL A 179 3.81 9.67 -12.26
C VAL A 179 3.06 10.83 -12.90
N SER A 180 2.34 11.61 -12.11
CA SER A 180 1.60 12.79 -12.59
C SER A 180 2.52 13.85 -13.19
N SER A 181 3.70 14.07 -12.60
CA SER A 181 4.68 15.04 -13.08
C SER A 181 5.29 14.61 -14.41
N ILE A 182 5.76 13.36 -14.51
CA ILE A 182 6.33 12.79 -15.74
C ILE A 182 5.26 12.75 -16.84
N GLY A 183 4.04 12.29 -16.54
CA GLY A 183 2.95 12.21 -17.51
C GLY A 183 2.48 13.56 -18.04
N SER A 184 2.71 14.66 -17.31
CA SER A 184 2.41 16.02 -17.75
C SER A 184 3.54 16.66 -18.58
N SER A 185 4.75 16.08 -18.57
CA SER A 185 5.91 16.59 -19.29
C SER A 185 5.79 16.31 -20.81
N GLU A 186 6.17 17.29 -21.62
CA GLU A 186 6.06 17.19 -23.09
C GLU A 186 7.01 16.14 -23.68
N SER A 187 8.19 15.98 -23.07
CA SER A 187 9.16 14.99 -23.54
C SER A 187 10.00 14.44 -22.38
N HIS A 188 10.49 13.20 -22.55
CA HIS A 188 11.43 12.56 -21.63
C HIS A 188 12.70 13.39 -21.42
N LYS A 189 13.18 14.11 -22.45
CA LYS A 189 14.38 14.95 -22.38
C LYS A 189 14.24 16.07 -21.36
N GLN A 190 13.08 16.73 -21.33
CA GLN A 190 12.79 17.80 -20.38
C GLN A 190 12.87 17.30 -18.92
N VAL A 191 12.42 16.08 -18.69
CA VAL A 191 12.47 15.43 -17.37
C VAL A 191 13.93 15.13 -16.97
N LEU A 192 14.74 14.65 -17.91
CA LEU A 192 16.15 14.32 -17.67
C LEU A 192 17.03 15.58 -17.50
N GLU A 193 16.71 16.66 -18.20
CA GLU A 193 17.44 17.93 -18.08
C GLU A 193 17.17 18.64 -16.75
N ASN A 194 15.97 18.47 -16.18
CA ASN A 194 15.58 19.16 -14.95
C ASN A 194 14.75 18.28 -14.00
N PRO A 195 15.35 17.25 -13.38
CA PRO A 195 14.66 16.36 -12.44
C PRO A 195 14.14 17.11 -11.21
N ASP A 196 14.78 18.21 -10.80
CA ASP A 196 14.35 19.02 -9.65
C ASP A 196 12.96 19.66 -9.86
N SER A 197 12.53 19.82 -11.09
CA SER A 197 11.18 20.31 -11.40
C SER A 197 10.10 19.36 -10.86
N ILE A 198 10.36 18.05 -10.92
CA ILE A 198 9.46 17.02 -10.40
C ILE A 198 9.37 17.16 -8.88
N SER A 199 10.52 17.22 -8.18
CA SER A 199 10.61 17.38 -6.73
C SER A 199 9.82 18.59 -6.24
N LYS A 200 10.00 19.74 -6.89
CA LYS A 200 9.29 20.98 -6.56
C LYS A 200 7.78 20.88 -6.79
N LEU A 201 7.37 20.23 -7.88
CA LEU A 201 5.95 20.07 -8.20
C LEU A 201 5.25 19.13 -7.21
N VAL A 202 5.93 18.04 -6.84
CA VAL A 202 5.43 17.04 -5.89
C VAL A 202 5.32 17.66 -4.49
N LEU A 203 6.31 18.42 -4.03
CA LEU A 203 6.27 19.13 -2.74
C LEU A 203 5.13 20.17 -2.68
N LYS A 204 4.87 20.90 -3.78
CA LYS A 204 3.78 21.88 -3.86
C LYS A 204 2.39 21.26 -3.64
N LYS A 205 2.22 19.97 -3.89
CA LYS A 205 0.94 19.27 -3.72
C LYS A 205 0.54 19.02 -2.27
N GLY A 206 1.45 19.26 -1.28
CA GLY A 206 1.15 19.06 0.14
C GLY A 206 0.76 17.60 0.45
N LEU A 207 1.56 16.65 -0.02
CA LEU A 207 1.27 15.22 0.06
C LEU A 207 1.33 14.64 1.48
N ASP A 208 1.85 15.41 2.44
CA ASP A 208 1.95 15.09 3.86
C ASP A 208 0.65 15.32 4.64
N SER A 209 -0.34 15.95 4.02
CA SER A 209 -1.64 16.22 4.68
C SER A 209 -2.30 14.93 5.18
N GLY A 210 -2.64 14.87 6.49
CA GLY A 210 -3.26 13.71 7.13
C GLY A 210 -2.31 12.52 7.33
N THR A 211 -0.99 12.73 7.24
CA THR A 211 0.02 11.72 7.57
C THR A 211 0.67 12.00 8.92
N ALA A 212 1.28 10.99 9.50
CA ALA A 212 2.06 11.09 10.74
C ALA A 212 3.43 11.78 10.53
N PHE A 213 3.76 12.13 9.30
CA PHE A 213 5.07 12.64 8.90
C PHE A 213 4.92 13.93 8.09
N GLU A 214 5.95 14.75 8.14
CA GLU A 214 6.15 15.94 7.33
C GLU A 214 7.27 15.69 6.32
N ILE A 215 7.05 15.99 5.06
CA ILE A 215 8.05 15.84 4.01
C ILE A 215 8.94 17.09 3.99
N LEU A 216 10.23 16.90 4.23
CA LEU A 216 11.23 17.99 4.19
C LEU A 216 11.81 18.18 2.80
N SER A 217 12.21 17.10 2.13
CA SER A 217 12.70 17.11 0.76
C SER A 217 12.29 15.85 0.00
N ILE A 218 12.23 15.98 -1.31
CA ILE A 218 12.10 14.87 -2.25
C ILE A 218 13.22 15.06 -3.26
N ASP A 219 14.14 14.12 -3.29
CA ASP A 219 15.31 14.17 -4.16
C ASP A 219 15.22 13.02 -5.17
N ILE A 220 15.25 13.33 -6.46
CA ILE A 220 15.26 12.30 -7.50
C ILE A 220 16.67 11.68 -7.52
N ALA A 221 16.77 10.43 -7.15
CA ALA A 221 18.03 9.72 -7.04
C ALA A 221 18.53 9.18 -8.38
N ASP A 222 17.59 8.71 -9.22
CA ASP A 222 17.90 8.09 -10.50
C ASP A 222 16.70 8.17 -11.45
N ILE A 223 16.98 8.34 -12.74
CA ILE A 223 15.96 8.29 -13.81
C ILE A 223 16.51 7.47 -14.97
N ASP A 224 15.96 6.28 -15.15
CA ASP A 224 16.27 5.41 -16.27
C ASP A 224 15.26 5.59 -17.42
N ILE A 225 15.74 5.45 -18.65
CA ILE A 225 14.90 5.42 -19.85
C ILE A 225 14.45 3.98 -20.07
N GLY A 226 13.15 3.77 -20.09
CA GLY A 226 12.53 2.49 -20.39
C GLY A 226 12.23 2.30 -21.88
N LYS A 227 11.12 1.64 -22.18
CA LYS A 227 10.69 1.32 -23.54
C LYS A 227 10.01 2.51 -24.20
N ASN A 228 10.11 2.60 -25.55
CA ASN A 228 9.29 3.50 -26.33
C ASN A 228 7.91 2.87 -26.58
N ILE A 229 6.99 3.14 -25.66
CA ILE A 229 5.63 2.59 -25.69
C ILE A 229 4.83 3.19 -26.86
N GLY A 230 5.08 4.45 -27.21
CA GLY A 230 4.43 5.09 -28.34
C GLY A 230 4.74 4.38 -29.66
N ALA A 231 6.02 4.06 -29.91
CA ALA A 231 6.42 3.32 -31.10
C ALA A 231 5.83 1.89 -31.11
N THR A 232 5.81 1.20 -29.97
CA THR A 232 5.22 -0.14 -29.86
C THR A 232 3.74 -0.12 -30.21
N LEU A 233 2.97 0.83 -29.66
CA LEU A 233 1.54 0.99 -29.96
C LEU A 233 1.30 1.29 -31.45
N GLN A 234 2.12 2.12 -32.07
CA GLN A 234 2.02 2.39 -33.51
C GLN A 234 2.29 1.15 -34.38
N MET A 235 3.29 0.33 -33.98
CA MET A 235 3.58 -0.94 -34.66
C MET A 235 2.42 -1.92 -34.52
N ASP A 236 1.87 -2.06 -33.31
CA ASP A 236 0.74 -2.95 -33.03
C ASP A 236 -0.50 -2.50 -33.82
N GLN A 237 -0.76 -1.19 -33.91
CA GLN A 237 -1.85 -0.64 -34.68
C GLN A 237 -1.68 -0.88 -36.18
N ALA A 238 -0.49 -0.64 -36.71
CA ALA A 238 -0.19 -0.93 -38.11
C ALA A 238 -0.35 -2.43 -38.42
N GLN A 239 0.07 -3.30 -37.54
CA GLN A 239 -0.13 -4.74 -37.69
C GLN A 239 -1.61 -5.14 -37.63
N ALA A 240 -2.40 -4.55 -36.76
CA ALA A 240 -3.85 -4.76 -36.68
C ALA A 240 -4.53 -4.27 -37.96
N ASP A 241 -4.19 -3.09 -38.48
CA ASP A 241 -4.74 -2.55 -39.71
C ASP A 241 -4.39 -3.43 -40.93
N LYS A 242 -3.15 -3.97 -40.98
CA LYS A 242 -2.74 -4.95 -41.99
C LYS A 242 -3.59 -6.21 -41.93
N ASN A 243 -3.78 -6.75 -40.74
CA ASN A 243 -4.60 -7.98 -40.53
C ASN A 243 -6.06 -7.75 -40.95
N ILE A 244 -6.64 -6.59 -40.63
CA ILE A 244 -7.99 -6.21 -41.02
C ILE A 244 -8.06 -6.08 -42.56
N ALA A 245 -7.08 -5.44 -43.21
CA ALA A 245 -7.04 -5.32 -44.65
C ALA A 245 -6.92 -6.68 -45.34
N GLN A 246 -6.10 -7.59 -44.80
CA GLN A 246 -5.97 -8.95 -45.31
C GLN A 246 -7.29 -9.74 -45.17
N ALA A 247 -7.94 -9.70 -44.01
CA ALA A 247 -9.23 -10.36 -43.79
C ALA A 247 -10.31 -9.83 -44.76
N LYS A 248 -10.39 -8.52 -44.99
CA LYS A 248 -11.29 -7.94 -45.98
C LYS A 248 -10.96 -8.36 -47.42
N ALA A 249 -9.69 -8.53 -47.76
CA ALA A 249 -9.29 -8.99 -49.07
C ALA A 249 -9.68 -10.48 -49.28
N GLU A 250 -9.50 -11.31 -48.26
CA GLU A 250 -9.92 -12.72 -48.28
C GLU A 250 -11.44 -12.86 -48.36
N GLU A 251 -12.18 -12.08 -47.60
CA GLU A 251 -13.65 -12.00 -47.68
C GLU A 251 -14.10 -11.65 -49.09
N ARG A 252 -13.55 -10.63 -49.70
CA ARG A 252 -13.86 -10.25 -51.11
C ARG A 252 -13.53 -11.36 -52.10
N ARG A 253 -12.38 -12.06 -51.94
CA ARG A 253 -12.03 -13.21 -52.76
C ARG A 253 -13.05 -14.36 -52.59
N ALA A 254 -13.40 -14.67 -51.35
CA ALA A 254 -14.36 -15.71 -51.06
C ALA A 254 -15.74 -15.36 -51.63
N MET A 255 -16.22 -14.14 -51.52
CA MET A 255 -17.46 -13.66 -52.17
C MET A 255 -17.39 -13.77 -53.68
N ALA A 256 -16.27 -13.38 -54.32
CA ALA A 256 -16.10 -13.46 -55.77
C ALA A 256 -16.16 -14.94 -56.26
N ILE A 257 -15.51 -15.83 -55.54
CA ILE A 257 -15.55 -17.28 -55.83
C ILE A 257 -16.96 -17.85 -55.65
N ALA A 258 -17.63 -17.47 -54.57
CA ALA A 258 -19.02 -17.88 -54.32
C ALA A 258 -19.96 -17.40 -55.40
N LEU A 259 -19.84 -16.14 -55.86
CA LEU A 259 -20.63 -15.58 -56.96
C LEU A 259 -20.34 -16.29 -58.30
N GLU A 260 -19.07 -16.61 -58.58
CA GLU A 260 -18.68 -17.37 -59.76
C GLU A 260 -19.31 -18.77 -59.75
N GLN A 261 -19.29 -19.46 -58.63
CA GLN A 261 -19.93 -20.78 -58.47
C GLN A 261 -21.45 -20.68 -58.62
N GLU A 262 -22.10 -19.67 -58.07
CA GLU A 262 -23.54 -19.42 -58.20
C GLU A 262 -23.90 -19.16 -59.68
N MET A 263 -23.12 -18.38 -60.38
CA MET A 263 -23.34 -18.13 -61.82
C MET A 263 -23.15 -19.38 -62.66
N LYS A 264 -22.12 -20.23 -62.33
CA LYS A 264 -21.94 -21.53 -62.99
C LYS A 264 -23.11 -22.44 -62.73
N ALA A 265 -23.62 -22.50 -61.49
CA ALA A 265 -24.79 -23.31 -61.14
C ALA A 265 -26.05 -22.86 -61.88
N LYS A 266 -26.29 -21.55 -61.93
CA LYS A 266 -27.43 -20.97 -62.74
C LYS A 266 -27.27 -21.25 -64.23
N ALA A 267 -26.07 -21.20 -64.78
CA ALA A 267 -25.85 -21.55 -66.20
C ALA A 267 -26.10 -23.06 -66.44
N GLN A 268 -25.74 -23.92 -65.53
CA GLN A 268 -26.04 -25.35 -65.61
C GLN A 268 -27.53 -25.63 -65.48
N GLU A 269 -28.24 -24.98 -64.57
CA GLU A 269 -29.67 -25.07 -64.42
C GLU A 269 -30.43 -24.60 -65.67
N ALA A 270 -29.98 -23.48 -66.25
CA ALA A 270 -30.53 -23.00 -67.51
C ALA A 270 -30.32 -24.01 -68.64
N ARG A 271 -29.11 -24.63 -68.75
CA ARG A 271 -28.83 -25.69 -69.71
C ARG A 271 -29.70 -26.92 -69.50
N ALA A 272 -29.88 -27.33 -68.23
CA ALA A 272 -30.76 -28.47 -67.88
C ALA A 272 -32.20 -28.22 -68.33
N LYS A 273 -32.74 -27.01 -68.12
CA LYS A 273 -34.09 -26.60 -68.57
C LYS A 273 -34.22 -26.63 -70.10
N VAL A 274 -33.20 -26.21 -70.81
CA VAL A 274 -33.20 -26.28 -72.27
C VAL A 274 -33.24 -27.75 -72.75
N ILE A 275 -32.36 -28.62 -72.18
CA ILE A 275 -32.33 -30.04 -72.51
C ILE A 275 -33.66 -30.71 -72.15
N GLU A 276 -34.28 -30.33 -71.03
CA GLU A 276 -35.58 -30.84 -70.61
C GLU A 276 -36.71 -30.41 -71.61
N ALA A 277 -36.72 -29.15 -72.04
CA ALA A 277 -37.66 -28.64 -73.04
C ALA A 277 -37.41 -29.28 -74.43
N GLU A 278 -36.13 -29.50 -74.82
CA GLU A 278 -35.77 -30.22 -76.05
C GLU A 278 -36.19 -31.67 -75.98
N ALA A 279 -36.18 -32.31 -74.82
CA ALA A 279 -36.67 -33.68 -74.64
C ALA A 279 -38.18 -33.79 -74.62
N GLU A 280 -38.89 -32.76 -74.26
CA GLU A 280 -40.37 -32.72 -74.30
C GLU A 280 -40.95 -32.73 -75.76
N VAL A 281 -40.20 -32.10 -76.70
CA VAL A 281 -40.63 -32.03 -78.11
C VAL A 281 -40.80 -33.46 -78.74
N PRO A 282 -39.75 -34.30 -78.67
CA PRO A 282 -39.95 -35.69 -79.24
C PRO A 282 -40.94 -36.53 -78.42
N ARG A 283 -41.09 -36.26 -77.12
CA ARG A 283 -42.13 -36.94 -76.31
C ARG A 283 -43.52 -36.53 -76.73
N ALA A 284 -43.77 -35.25 -76.92
CA ALA A 284 -45.05 -34.71 -77.41
C ALA A 284 -45.34 -35.19 -78.82
N MET A 285 -44.36 -35.27 -79.70
CA MET A 285 -44.49 -35.88 -81.05
C MET A 285 -44.84 -37.34 -80.97
N ALA A 286 -44.15 -38.13 -80.15
CA ALA A 286 -44.42 -39.54 -79.96
C ALA A 286 -45.82 -39.78 -79.37
N GLU A 287 -46.30 -38.94 -78.50
CA GLU A 287 -47.66 -39.01 -77.96
C GLU A 287 -48.72 -38.57 -78.95
N ALA A 288 -48.43 -37.57 -79.76
CA ALA A 288 -49.31 -37.14 -80.84
C ALA A 288 -49.43 -38.24 -81.92
N PHE A 289 -48.35 -38.98 -82.24
CA PHE A 289 -48.39 -40.17 -83.07
C PHE A 289 -49.20 -41.32 -82.45
N ARG A 290 -49.10 -41.53 -81.17
CA ARG A 290 -49.77 -42.57 -80.40
C ARG A 290 -51.30 -42.34 -80.31
N SER A 291 -51.67 -41.07 -80.16
CA SER A 291 -53.07 -40.62 -80.03
C SER A 291 -53.75 -40.44 -81.39
N GLY A 292 -53.05 -40.66 -82.51
CA GLY A 292 -53.58 -40.58 -83.84
C GLY A 292 -53.85 -39.14 -84.34
N ASN A 293 -53.41 -38.12 -83.64
CA ASN A 293 -53.58 -36.72 -83.97
C ASN A 293 -52.52 -36.15 -84.94
N LEU A 294 -51.57 -36.97 -85.37
CA LEU A 294 -50.55 -36.64 -86.39
C LEU A 294 -50.54 -37.72 -87.44
N SER A 295 -51.26 -37.50 -88.57
CA SER A 295 -51.29 -38.38 -89.75
C SER A 295 -50.13 -37.94 -90.66
N LEU A 296 -49.28 -38.88 -91.10
CA LEU A 296 -48.20 -38.71 -92.10
C LEU A 296 -48.70 -38.22 -93.50
N ILE A 297 -49.98 -37.84 -93.63
CA ILE A 297 -50.63 -37.49 -94.91
C ILE A 297 -50.63 -35.92 -95.08
N HIS A 298 -50.13 -35.12 -94.16
CA HIS A 298 -50.10 -33.67 -94.32
C HIS A 298 -48.68 -33.04 -94.21
N ILE A 299 -47.68 -33.63 -94.81
CA ILE A 299 -46.44 -33.00 -95.20
C ILE A 299 -46.33 -32.95 -96.68
#